data_77982403a7fffb12d427f387fa7870d2
#
_entry.id   77982403a7fffb12d427f387fa7870d2
#
_cell.length_a   1.000
_cell.length_b   1.000
_cell.length_c   1.000
_cell.angle_alpha   90.00
_cell.angle_beta   90.00
_cell.angle_gamma   90.00
#
_symmetry.space_group_name_H-M   'P 1'
#
loop_
_entity.id
_entity.type
_entity.pdbx_description
1 polymer ?
#
loop_
_entity_poly.entity_id
_entity_poly.type
_entity_poly.pdbx_seq_one_letter_code
_entity_poly.pdbx_strand_id
1 'polypeptide(L)'
;MRDVTPDVPAPHRRSFLKYTGALGAAAAVSASLSACSSGPESTNDTGEGGSGANRTLTAVIGYGNDGSWDPTQTASAFSMAANHHIYEGLLDTDPISREPYAALATEVPKDPGATSWRFALREGATFHDGRPVTADDVVFVFDRILDPDTQTLAKGFFASWLKEVRKIDARQVELVLRFPFPDGLSRLTLAKIMPRHVFGRPGGWDDAIKGKAVGSGPYRQTAHHPKSNTTFEAFDAYNGPRKPAFRRMNWLTIVDAAPRVARISGSSAGAQIADNIPYANIGQLEGSGLTVAGGAGMNNLFLMFNTRRKPFDDVRVRQALHYAVDTEKMVEVALKGHGRPATSFLDESNPSHRRARTVYDHDPDRAKALLKKAGVKDLSIDLLAVNVSWIVDCLPTIKSSWDAIGVRTTLSPQETTAVFTKLDQKQDYQVVAAASNPNQFGLDADLIMHYNYGPGNLWMQYTRWASDPVARQLFKDMDRATREPDAGKKKAMVQDYIDVVAEQAVLYPVVHNELMTAWDPKRLSGIRAQPYPGINLLQAEWA
;
A
#
# COMPACT_ATOMS: atom_id res chain seq x y z
N MET A 1 -46.00 -15.15 33.00
CA MET A 1 -45.65 -16.54 32.68
C MET A 1 -44.20 -16.57 32.27
N ARG A 2 -43.43 -16.96 33.17
CA ARG A 2 -42.22 -17.76 33.32
C ARG A 2 -41.20 -17.65 32.16
N ASP A 3 -40.08 -17.00 32.51
CA ASP A 3 -38.73 -17.14 32.00
C ASP A 3 -38.31 -18.60 31.86
N VAL A 4 -37.61 -18.94 30.77
CA VAL A 4 -36.69 -20.08 30.73
C VAL A 4 -35.50 -19.64 29.85
N THR A 5 -34.38 -19.26 30.47
CA THR A 5 -33.04 -19.22 29.89
C THR A 5 -32.37 -20.59 30.14
N PRO A 6 -31.65 -21.18 29.19
CA PRO A 6 -30.76 -22.31 29.49
C PRO A 6 -29.34 -21.81 29.81
N ASP A 7 -28.91 -22.30 30.96
CA ASP A 7 -27.55 -22.25 31.50
C ASP A 7 -26.54 -22.96 30.59
N VAL A 8 -25.39 -22.33 30.35
CA VAL A 8 -24.21 -22.98 29.76
C VAL A 8 -23.06 -22.90 30.77
N PRO A 9 -22.51 -24.06 31.21
CA PRO A 9 -21.48 -24.07 32.26
C PRO A 9 -20.09 -23.68 31.72
N ALA A 10 -19.36 -22.93 32.53
CA ALA A 10 -17.97 -22.51 32.32
C ALA A 10 -17.01 -23.72 32.53
N PRO A 11 -15.90 -23.79 31.78
CA PRO A 11 -14.89 -24.83 32.01
C PRO A 11 -13.92 -24.46 33.12
N HIS A 12 -13.72 -25.42 34.01
CA HIS A 12 -12.81 -25.37 35.13
C HIS A 12 -11.33 -25.32 34.75
N ARG A 13 -10.60 -24.42 35.41
CA ARG A 13 -9.14 -24.49 35.57
C ARG A 13 -8.78 -25.71 36.43
N ARG A 14 -7.88 -26.58 35.92
CA ARG A 14 -6.85 -27.36 36.62
C ARG A 14 -6.43 -28.55 35.79
N SER A 15 -5.21 -28.48 35.21
CA SER A 15 -4.29 -29.65 35.10
C SER A 15 -3.01 -29.16 34.39
N PHE A 16 -2.17 -28.49 35.15
CA PHE A 16 -0.75 -28.38 34.88
C PHE A 16 -0.03 -29.18 35.94
N LEU A 17 1.01 -29.89 35.56
CA LEU A 17 1.94 -30.71 36.36
C LEU A 17 1.68 -32.23 36.30
N LYS A 18 2.53 -32.86 35.48
CA LYS A 18 3.31 -34.07 35.84
C LYS A 18 4.02 -34.61 34.59
N TYR A 19 5.32 -34.39 34.53
CA TYR A 19 6.33 -35.41 34.28
C TYR A 19 7.70 -34.76 34.20
N THR A 20 8.37 -34.75 35.36
CA THR A 20 9.83 -34.61 35.49
C THR A 20 10.36 -36.02 35.84
N GLY A 21 11.47 -36.39 35.21
CA GLY A 21 12.38 -37.37 35.80
C GLY A 21 12.71 -38.59 34.96
N ALA A 22 13.88 -38.63 34.34
CA ALA A 22 14.89 -39.64 34.61
C ALA A 22 16.12 -39.43 33.73
N LEU A 23 17.24 -39.16 34.41
CA LEU A 23 18.64 -39.27 33.94
C LEU A 23 19.02 -40.75 33.81
N GLY A 24 19.87 -41.12 32.84
CA GLY A 24 20.55 -42.42 32.83
C GLY A 24 21.55 -42.50 31.65
N ALA A 25 22.81 -42.58 32.02
CA ALA A 25 24.00 -42.51 31.20
C ALA A 25 24.35 -43.81 30.41
N ALA A 26 25.22 -43.61 29.45
CA ALA A 26 26.42 -44.35 29.08
C ALA A 26 26.41 -45.33 27.87
N ALA A 27 27.41 -45.09 27.09
CA ALA A 27 28.39 -45.98 26.48
C ALA A 27 28.19 -46.41 25.00
N ALA A 28 29.27 -46.11 24.32
CA ALA A 28 29.61 -46.36 22.92
C ALA A 28 29.56 -47.83 22.49
N VAL A 29 29.12 -48.10 21.26
CA VAL A 29 29.72 -49.13 20.36
C VAL A 29 29.56 -48.68 18.92
N SER A 30 30.67 -48.56 18.25
CA SER A 30 30.82 -48.39 16.81
C SER A 30 30.50 -49.66 16.04
N ALA A 31 29.59 -49.58 15.09
CA ALA A 31 29.55 -50.58 13.98
C ALA A 31 28.92 -49.91 12.73
N SER A 32 29.67 -49.85 11.69
CA SER A 32 29.35 -49.51 10.33
C SER A 32 28.26 -50.38 9.71
N LEU A 33 27.20 -49.81 9.17
CA LEU A 33 26.37 -50.41 8.15
C LEU A 33 25.76 -49.32 7.25
N SER A 34 26.18 -49.35 6.00
CA SER A 34 25.61 -48.59 4.91
C SER A 34 24.20 -49.04 4.63
N ALA A 35 23.24 -48.13 4.69
CA ALA A 35 21.92 -48.35 4.10
C ALA A 35 21.36 -47.01 3.60
N CYS A 36 20.98 -46.99 2.34
CA CYS A 36 20.34 -45.94 1.61
C CYS A 36 19.13 -45.35 2.35
N SER A 37 19.10 -44.05 2.57
CA SER A 37 17.87 -43.30 2.84
C SER A 37 17.82 -42.14 1.87
N SER A 38 16.92 -42.21 0.93
CA SER A 38 16.47 -41.15 0.09
C SER A 38 15.77 -40.09 0.92
N GLY A 39 16.47 -39.06 1.36
CA GLY A 39 15.93 -37.80 1.87
C GLY A 39 15.71 -36.84 0.72
N PRO A 40 14.79 -35.88 0.82
CA PRO A 40 14.58 -34.93 -0.28
C PRO A 40 15.84 -34.08 -0.48
N GLU A 41 16.36 -34.11 -1.70
CA GLU A 41 17.47 -33.29 -2.14
C GLU A 41 17.15 -31.80 -1.96
N SER A 42 17.84 -31.16 -1.05
CA SER A 42 17.99 -29.71 -1.11
C SER A 42 18.94 -29.41 -2.26
N THR A 43 18.41 -29.06 -3.41
CA THR A 43 19.21 -28.55 -4.54
C THR A 43 19.77 -27.19 -4.16
N ASN A 44 20.94 -27.18 -3.53
CA ASN A 44 21.83 -26.04 -3.56
C ASN A 44 22.40 -25.97 -5.00
N ASP A 45 21.68 -25.26 -5.89
CA ASP A 45 22.21 -24.90 -7.20
C ASP A 45 23.14 -23.69 -7.06
N THR A 46 24.40 -23.94 -6.69
CA THR A 46 25.52 -23.01 -6.83
C THR A 46 26.15 -23.17 -8.21
N GLY A 47 25.33 -23.08 -9.27
CA GLY A 47 25.79 -23.17 -10.65
C GLY A 47 26.07 -21.80 -11.26
N GLU A 48 27.27 -21.28 -11.10
CA GLU A 48 27.83 -20.29 -12.05
C GLU A 48 28.03 -21.00 -13.40
N GLY A 49 27.19 -20.62 -14.39
CA GLY A 49 27.41 -21.06 -15.78
C GLY A 49 26.21 -21.62 -16.53
N GLY A 50 24.99 -21.54 -16.05
CA GLY A 50 23.78 -21.86 -16.81
C GLY A 50 23.36 -20.69 -17.70
N SER A 51 23.04 -20.96 -19.00
CA SER A 51 22.40 -20.00 -19.89
C SER A 51 21.20 -19.34 -19.16
N GLY A 52 21.01 -18.01 -19.29
CA GLY A 52 20.07 -17.18 -18.53
C GLY A 52 18.62 -17.68 -18.48
N ALA A 53 18.27 -18.72 -19.23
CA ALA A 53 16.93 -19.29 -19.38
C ALA A 53 16.36 -19.99 -18.10
N ASN A 54 17.20 -20.42 -17.14
CA ASN A 54 16.75 -21.18 -15.95
C ASN A 54 16.97 -20.45 -14.61
N ARG A 55 17.46 -19.21 -14.62
CA ARG A 55 17.71 -18.44 -13.40
C ARG A 55 16.40 -18.01 -12.74
N THR A 56 16.32 -18.14 -11.43
CA THR A 56 15.21 -17.62 -10.63
C THR A 56 15.60 -16.26 -10.05
N LEU A 57 14.78 -15.23 -10.29
CA LEU A 57 14.91 -13.97 -9.59
C LEU A 57 14.37 -14.13 -8.17
N THR A 58 15.19 -13.87 -7.16
CA THR A 58 14.76 -13.78 -5.76
C THR A 58 14.69 -12.32 -5.35
N ALA A 59 13.50 -11.89 -4.96
CA ALA A 59 13.24 -10.58 -4.40
C ALA A 59 12.90 -10.71 -2.91
N VAL A 60 13.29 -9.73 -2.10
CA VAL A 60 12.91 -9.65 -0.69
C VAL A 60 11.96 -8.49 -0.51
N ILE A 61 10.76 -8.79 0.01
CA ILE A 61 9.70 -7.82 0.21
C ILE A 61 9.54 -7.55 1.70
N GLY A 62 9.65 -6.28 2.08
CA GLY A 62 9.59 -5.81 3.46
C GLY A 62 8.16 -5.67 4.02
N TYR A 63 7.17 -6.19 3.34
CA TYR A 63 5.75 -6.13 3.72
C TYR A 63 5.13 -7.52 3.76
N GLY A 64 4.17 -7.72 4.68
CA GLY A 64 3.46 -8.99 4.82
C GLY A 64 2.67 -9.37 3.57
N ASN A 65 2.65 -10.67 3.23
CA ASN A 65 1.93 -11.21 2.07
C ASN A 65 0.61 -11.90 2.44
N ASP A 66 0.15 -11.72 3.67
CA ASP A 66 -1.08 -12.31 4.21
C ASP A 66 -2.33 -11.40 4.09
N GLY A 67 -2.22 -10.30 3.36
CA GLY A 67 -3.34 -9.43 3.02
C GLY A 67 -4.21 -9.98 1.89
N SER A 68 -5.33 -9.30 1.61
CA SER A 68 -6.22 -9.64 0.50
C SER A 68 -5.51 -9.57 -0.85
N TRP A 69 -5.75 -10.56 -1.71
CA TRP A 69 -5.24 -10.60 -3.09
C TRP A 69 -6.30 -10.19 -4.12
N ASP A 70 -7.53 -9.89 -3.69
CA ASP A 70 -8.55 -9.32 -4.55
C ASP A 70 -8.16 -7.88 -4.94
N PRO A 71 -7.85 -7.61 -6.22
CA PRO A 71 -7.40 -6.29 -6.66
C PRO A 71 -8.47 -5.20 -6.51
N THR A 72 -9.75 -5.55 -6.32
CA THR A 72 -10.82 -4.57 -6.12
C THR A 72 -10.91 -4.04 -4.69
N GLN A 73 -10.25 -4.70 -3.73
CA GLN A 73 -10.33 -4.31 -2.32
C GLN A 73 -9.01 -4.37 -1.55
N THR A 74 -7.92 -4.83 -2.16
CA THR A 74 -6.64 -4.91 -1.43
C THR A 74 -6.03 -3.53 -1.19
N ALA A 75 -5.56 -3.31 0.04
CA ALA A 75 -4.66 -2.23 0.41
C ALA A 75 -3.28 -2.77 0.87
N SER A 76 -3.06 -4.09 0.75
CA SER A 76 -1.78 -4.71 1.07
C SER A 76 -0.70 -4.29 0.07
N ALA A 77 0.40 -3.71 0.56
CA ALA A 77 1.52 -3.30 -0.27
C ALA A 77 2.10 -4.46 -1.09
N PHE A 78 2.24 -5.65 -0.49
CA PHE A 78 2.71 -6.85 -1.16
C PHE A 78 1.77 -7.25 -2.31
N SER A 79 0.47 -7.39 -2.02
CA SER A 79 -0.52 -7.84 -2.99
C SER A 79 -0.68 -6.84 -4.15
N MET A 80 -0.63 -5.54 -3.85
CA MET A 80 -0.70 -4.50 -4.90
C MET A 80 0.51 -4.57 -5.84
N ALA A 81 1.72 -4.73 -5.30
CA ALA A 81 2.91 -4.91 -6.12
C ALA A 81 2.84 -6.20 -6.96
N ALA A 82 2.38 -7.32 -6.38
CA ALA A 82 2.19 -8.58 -7.10
C ALA A 82 1.12 -8.46 -8.20
N ASN A 83 0.03 -7.75 -7.92
CA ASN A 83 -1.09 -7.58 -8.86
C ASN A 83 -0.67 -6.91 -10.18
N HIS A 84 0.33 -6.02 -10.18
CA HIS A 84 0.88 -5.45 -11.42
C HIS A 84 1.51 -6.50 -12.35
N HIS A 85 1.95 -7.62 -11.81
CA HIS A 85 2.58 -8.71 -12.58
C HIS A 85 1.58 -9.77 -13.02
N ILE A 86 0.49 -9.95 -12.25
CA ILE A 86 -0.48 -11.03 -12.43
C ILE A 86 -1.67 -10.62 -13.29
N TYR A 87 -2.15 -9.39 -13.09
CA TYR A 87 -3.38 -8.91 -13.73
C TYR A 87 -3.09 -7.76 -14.68
N GLU A 88 -3.90 -7.69 -15.74
CA GLU A 88 -4.00 -6.51 -16.59
C GLU A 88 -5.33 -5.80 -16.37
N GLY A 89 -5.33 -4.47 -16.51
CA GLY A 89 -6.53 -3.65 -16.70
C GLY A 89 -6.87 -3.51 -18.19
N LEU A 90 -7.91 -2.78 -18.53
CA LEU A 90 -8.07 -2.26 -19.89
C LEU A 90 -6.87 -1.37 -20.23
N LEU A 91 -6.56 -0.47 -19.30
CA LEU A 91 -5.35 0.34 -19.29
C LEU A 91 -4.54 -0.01 -18.05
N ASP A 92 -3.22 0.12 -18.13
CA ASP A 92 -2.30 0.01 -16.99
C ASP A 92 -1.39 1.24 -16.93
N THR A 93 -0.74 1.45 -15.78
CA THR A 93 0.19 2.56 -15.57
C THR A 93 1.60 2.14 -15.95
N ASP A 94 2.25 2.92 -16.79
CA ASP A 94 3.68 2.75 -17.07
C ASP A 94 4.49 3.01 -15.78
N PRO A 95 5.36 2.09 -15.34
CA PRO A 95 6.07 2.21 -14.07
C PRO A 95 7.10 3.35 -14.05
N ILE A 96 7.48 3.93 -15.19
CA ILE A 96 8.43 5.03 -15.30
C ILE A 96 7.72 6.36 -15.51
N SER A 97 6.95 6.50 -16.62
CA SER A 97 6.28 7.76 -16.95
C SER A 97 5.05 8.02 -16.09
N ARG A 98 4.48 7.00 -15.48
CA ARG A 98 3.23 7.03 -14.71
C ARG A 98 1.99 7.32 -15.56
N GLU A 99 2.14 7.35 -16.89
CA GLU A 99 1.05 7.55 -17.83
C GLU A 99 0.29 6.25 -18.11
N PRO A 100 -1.01 6.32 -18.42
CA PRO A 100 -1.79 5.17 -18.86
C PRO A 100 -1.30 4.62 -20.19
N TYR A 101 -1.20 3.30 -20.32
CA TYR A 101 -0.98 2.62 -21.59
C TYR A 101 -2.02 1.51 -21.82
N ALA A 102 -2.26 1.16 -23.08
CA ALA A 102 -3.16 0.09 -23.45
C ALA A 102 -2.57 -1.27 -23.04
N ALA A 103 -3.26 -1.99 -22.14
CA ALA A 103 -2.87 -3.32 -21.65
C ALA A 103 -3.75 -4.40 -22.29
N LEU A 104 -4.94 -4.68 -21.76
CA LEU A 104 -5.93 -5.53 -22.46
C LEU A 104 -6.62 -4.81 -23.61
N ALA A 105 -6.78 -3.49 -23.53
CA ALA A 105 -7.28 -2.70 -24.64
C ALA A 105 -6.27 -2.62 -25.79
N THR A 106 -6.76 -2.41 -27.01
CA THR A 106 -5.91 -2.19 -28.19
C THR A 106 -5.32 -0.79 -28.27
N GLU A 107 -5.99 0.20 -27.66
CA GLU A 107 -5.55 1.60 -27.64
C GLU A 107 -6.11 2.35 -26.43
N VAL A 108 -5.49 3.48 -26.11
CA VAL A 108 -6.03 4.46 -25.16
C VAL A 108 -7.00 5.38 -25.93
N PRO A 109 -8.21 5.67 -25.42
CA PRO A 109 -9.15 6.58 -26.06
C PRO A 109 -8.54 7.95 -26.34
N LYS A 110 -8.77 8.47 -27.56
CA LYS A 110 -8.19 9.74 -28.02
C LYS A 110 -8.90 10.98 -27.47
N ASP A 111 -10.19 10.83 -27.13
CA ASP A 111 -10.99 11.90 -26.54
C ASP A 111 -11.27 11.60 -25.06
N PRO A 112 -10.45 12.12 -24.15
CA PRO A 112 -10.67 11.93 -22.71
C PRO A 112 -11.90 12.71 -22.19
N GLY A 113 -12.39 13.70 -22.95
CA GLY A 113 -13.57 14.51 -22.62
C GLY A 113 -14.91 13.90 -23.07
N ALA A 114 -14.92 12.72 -23.69
CA ALA A 114 -16.14 12.05 -24.11
C ALA A 114 -16.97 11.59 -22.89
N THR A 115 -18.28 11.41 -23.11
CA THR A 115 -19.21 10.84 -22.11
C THR A 115 -19.33 9.32 -22.19
N SER A 116 -18.66 8.71 -23.16
CA SER A 116 -18.46 7.26 -23.22
C SER A 116 -17.14 6.93 -23.91
N TRP A 117 -16.54 5.80 -23.51
CA TRP A 117 -15.34 5.26 -24.16
C TRP A 117 -15.58 3.84 -24.60
N ARG A 118 -15.20 3.53 -25.85
CA ARG A 118 -15.21 2.17 -26.38
C ARG A 118 -13.82 1.58 -26.36
N PHE A 119 -13.73 0.35 -25.87
CA PHE A 119 -12.49 -0.42 -25.82
C PHE A 119 -12.68 -1.73 -26.59
N ALA A 120 -11.77 -1.98 -27.53
CA ALA A 120 -11.59 -3.30 -28.14
C ALA A 120 -10.53 -4.07 -27.36
N LEU A 121 -10.79 -5.32 -27.00
CA LEU A 121 -9.83 -6.18 -26.32
C LEU A 121 -8.81 -6.74 -27.32
N ARG A 122 -7.57 -6.80 -26.91
CA ARG A 122 -6.44 -7.37 -27.65
C ARG A 122 -6.77 -8.81 -28.08
N GLU A 123 -6.52 -9.11 -29.35
CA GLU A 123 -6.74 -10.45 -29.90
C GLU A 123 -5.79 -11.46 -29.28
N GLY A 124 -6.28 -12.67 -29.00
CA GLY A 124 -5.51 -13.76 -28.43
C GLY A 124 -5.10 -13.56 -26.94
N ALA A 125 -5.64 -12.55 -26.25
CA ALA A 125 -5.44 -12.42 -24.81
C ALA A 125 -6.11 -13.58 -24.07
N THR A 126 -5.35 -14.25 -23.19
CA THR A 126 -5.85 -15.37 -22.38
C THR A 126 -5.52 -15.16 -20.90
N PHE A 127 -6.35 -15.72 -20.04
CA PHE A 127 -6.02 -15.88 -18.62
C PHE A 127 -4.97 -16.98 -18.41
N HIS A 128 -4.38 -17.04 -17.22
CA HIS A 128 -3.34 -18.02 -16.86
C HIS A 128 -3.81 -19.48 -16.95
N ASP A 129 -5.10 -19.73 -16.98
CA ASP A 129 -5.70 -21.05 -17.17
C ASP A 129 -5.98 -21.38 -18.65
N GLY A 130 -5.58 -20.51 -19.59
CA GLY A 130 -5.67 -20.69 -21.03
C GLY A 130 -7.01 -20.26 -21.62
N ARG A 131 -8.01 -19.83 -20.83
CA ARG A 131 -9.28 -19.33 -21.36
C ARG A 131 -9.12 -17.90 -21.90
N PRO A 132 -9.86 -17.54 -23.00
CA PRO A 132 -9.77 -16.22 -23.57
C PRO A 132 -10.33 -15.15 -22.61
N VAL A 133 -9.72 -13.97 -22.63
CA VAL A 133 -10.29 -12.77 -22.00
C VAL A 133 -11.39 -12.23 -22.88
N THR A 134 -12.55 -11.96 -22.29
CA THR A 134 -13.76 -11.51 -23.01
C THR A 134 -14.36 -10.25 -22.41
N ALA A 135 -15.25 -9.62 -23.14
CA ALA A 135 -16.05 -8.48 -22.66
C ALA A 135 -16.89 -8.84 -21.42
N ASP A 136 -17.32 -10.11 -21.28
CA ASP A 136 -18.07 -10.56 -20.08
C ASP A 136 -17.21 -10.50 -18.81
N ASP A 137 -15.88 -10.70 -18.90
CA ASP A 137 -14.98 -10.59 -17.76
C ASP A 137 -14.79 -9.13 -17.33
N VAL A 138 -14.74 -8.22 -18.29
CA VAL A 138 -14.68 -6.78 -18.02
C VAL A 138 -15.94 -6.32 -17.32
N VAL A 139 -17.10 -6.62 -17.88
CA VAL A 139 -18.41 -6.26 -17.29
C VAL A 139 -18.53 -6.84 -15.88
N PHE A 140 -18.16 -8.10 -15.67
CA PHE A 140 -18.21 -8.78 -14.38
C PHE A 140 -17.44 -8.04 -13.26
N VAL A 141 -16.24 -7.52 -13.57
CA VAL A 141 -15.44 -6.79 -12.59
C VAL A 141 -16.06 -5.43 -12.28
N PHE A 142 -16.49 -4.69 -13.31
CA PHE A 142 -17.09 -3.37 -13.10
C PHE A 142 -18.48 -3.43 -12.47
N ASP A 143 -19.29 -4.46 -12.77
CA ASP A 143 -20.55 -4.70 -12.06
C ASP A 143 -20.31 -4.85 -10.56
N ARG A 144 -19.30 -5.63 -10.14
CA ARG A 144 -18.92 -5.75 -8.74
C ARG A 144 -18.45 -4.43 -8.13
N ILE A 145 -17.63 -3.67 -8.86
CA ILE A 145 -17.12 -2.36 -8.37
C ILE A 145 -18.27 -1.36 -8.16
N LEU A 146 -19.25 -1.37 -9.06
CA LEU A 146 -20.37 -0.42 -9.06
C LEU A 146 -21.58 -0.88 -8.24
N ASP A 147 -21.61 -2.16 -7.85
CA ASP A 147 -22.70 -2.73 -7.05
C ASP A 147 -22.86 -1.98 -5.71
N PRO A 148 -24.05 -1.42 -5.43
CA PRO A 148 -24.30 -0.69 -4.19
C PRO A 148 -24.12 -1.55 -2.93
N ASP A 149 -24.40 -2.85 -3.03
CA ASP A 149 -24.39 -3.78 -1.88
C ASP A 149 -22.99 -4.37 -1.62
N THR A 150 -22.09 -4.29 -2.60
CA THR A 150 -20.71 -4.76 -2.45
C THR A 150 -19.79 -3.65 -1.91
N GLN A 151 -19.07 -3.95 -0.84
CA GLN A 151 -18.07 -3.05 -0.28
C GLN A 151 -16.69 -3.38 -0.85
N THR A 152 -16.18 -2.51 -1.74
CA THR A 152 -14.82 -2.61 -2.29
C THR A 152 -14.12 -1.26 -2.20
N LEU A 153 -12.79 -1.28 -2.05
CA LEU A 153 -11.97 -0.07 -2.10
C LEU A 153 -12.12 0.63 -3.47
N ALA A 154 -12.14 -0.16 -4.54
CA ALA A 154 -12.28 0.31 -5.91
C ALA A 154 -13.57 1.10 -6.15
N LYS A 155 -14.67 0.80 -5.45
CA LYS A 155 -15.93 1.57 -5.56
C LYS A 155 -15.72 3.07 -5.37
N GLY A 156 -14.90 3.46 -4.40
CA GLY A 156 -14.54 4.86 -4.15
C GLY A 156 -13.81 5.54 -5.31
N PHE A 157 -13.16 4.77 -6.18
CA PHE A 157 -12.40 5.29 -7.33
C PHE A 157 -13.27 5.47 -8.57
N PHE A 158 -14.37 4.73 -8.71
CA PHE A 158 -15.16 4.65 -9.94
C PHE A 158 -16.60 5.16 -9.80
N ALA A 159 -17.30 4.91 -8.70
CA ALA A 159 -18.75 5.11 -8.61
C ALA A 159 -19.20 6.57 -8.78
N SER A 160 -18.34 7.57 -8.51
CA SER A 160 -18.69 8.99 -8.65
C SER A 160 -18.85 9.43 -10.12
N TRP A 161 -18.08 8.85 -11.04
CA TRP A 161 -17.99 9.29 -12.43
C TRP A 161 -18.39 8.22 -13.47
N LEU A 162 -18.18 6.92 -13.18
CA LEU A 162 -18.57 5.82 -14.05
C LEU A 162 -20.02 5.41 -13.75
N LYS A 163 -20.84 5.37 -14.79
CA LYS A 163 -22.26 5.00 -14.67
C LYS A 163 -22.44 3.49 -14.80
N GLU A 164 -21.91 2.91 -15.86
CA GLU A 164 -22.03 1.49 -16.20
C GLU A 164 -20.98 1.07 -17.23
N VAL A 165 -20.75 -0.23 -17.35
CA VAL A 165 -19.96 -0.83 -18.42
C VAL A 165 -20.84 -1.79 -19.20
N ARG A 166 -20.94 -1.61 -20.52
CA ARG A 166 -21.79 -2.41 -21.40
C ARG A 166 -20.94 -3.28 -22.31
N LYS A 167 -21.34 -4.52 -22.46
CA LYS A 167 -20.84 -5.38 -23.53
C LYS A 167 -21.44 -4.93 -24.86
N ILE A 168 -20.60 -4.72 -25.89
CA ILE A 168 -21.00 -4.49 -27.26
C ILE A 168 -21.01 -5.83 -28.00
N ASP A 169 -19.90 -6.55 -27.96
CA ASP A 169 -19.72 -7.89 -28.50
C ASP A 169 -18.75 -8.72 -27.62
N ALA A 170 -18.26 -9.83 -28.14
CA ALA A 170 -17.38 -10.72 -27.36
C ALA A 170 -16.04 -10.06 -26.94
N ARG A 171 -15.58 -9.04 -27.69
CA ARG A 171 -14.30 -8.36 -27.49
C ARG A 171 -14.40 -6.83 -27.38
N GLN A 172 -15.61 -6.28 -27.32
CA GLN A 172 -15.79 -4.84 -27.20
C GLN A 172 -16.69 -4.49 -26.03
N VAL A 173 -16.29 -3.46 -25.30
CA VAL A 173 -17.05 -2.88 -24.20
C VAL A 173 -17.19 -1.37 -24.40
N GLU A 174 -18.27 -0.81 -23.85
CA GLU A 174 -18.49 0.63 -23.75
C GLU A 174 -18.60 1.01 -22.28
N LEU A 175 -17.74 1.92 -21.85
CA LEU A 175 -17.82 2.57 -20.54
C LEU A 175 -18.65 3.83 -20.68
N VAL A 176 -19.77 3.90 -19.99
CA VAL A 176 -20.66 5.07 -19.99
C VAL A 176 -20.40 5.92 -18.75
N LEU A 177 -20.07 7.18 -18.96
CA LEU A 177 -19.74 8.10 -17.88
C LEU A 177 -20.97 8.88 -17.43
N ARG A 178 -20.97 9.37 -16.20
CA ARG A 178 -22.01 10.26 -15.66
C ARG A 178 -21.89 11.68 -16.20
N PHE A 179 -20.66 12.08 -16.53
CA PHE A 179 -20.25 13.37 -17.09
C PHE A 179 -18.87 13.21 -17.74
N PRO A 180 -18.40 14.15 -18.58
CA PRO A 180 -17.03 14.14 -19.10
C PRO A 180 -16.02 14.12 -17.95
N PHE A 181 -15.13 13.12 -17.95
CA PHE A 181 -14.19 12.93 -16.85
C PHE A 181 -12.80 12.51 -17.35
N PRO A 182 -11.96 13.46 -17.80
CA PRO A 182 -10.65 13.18 -18.40
C PRO A 182 -9.73 12.32 -17.51
N ASP A 183 -9.74 12.52 -16.19
CA ASP A 183 -8.92 11.75 -15.25
C ASP A 183 -9.33 10.27 -15.16
N GLY A 184 -10.49 9.92 -15.68
CA GLY A 184 -11.00 8.55 -15.70
C GLY A 184 -10.08 7.57 -16.42
N LEU A 185 -9.33 8.02 -17.44
CA LEU A 185 -8.36 7.17 -18.14
C LEU A 185 -7.22 6.74 -17.19
N SER A 186 -6.72 7.64 -16.37
CA SER A 186 -5.73 7.30 -15.33
C SER A 186 -6.34 6.42 -14.26
N ARG A 187 -7.59 6.67 -13.84
CA ARG A 187 -8.27 5.82 -12.84
C ARG A 187 -8.57 4.42 -13.35
N LEU A 188 -8.80 4.23 -14.66
CA LEU A 188 -9.01 2.90 -15.25
C LEU A 188 -7.83 1.95 -15.04
N THR A 189 -6.62 2.46 -14.86
CA THR A 189 -5.43 1.65 -14.59
C THR A 189 -5.50 0.90 -13.25
N LEU A 190 -6.40 1.32 -12.35
CA LEU A 190 -6.62 0.71 -11.04
C LEU A 190 -7.58 -0.48 -11.08
N ALA A 191 -8.37 -0.63 -12.16
CA ALA A 191 -9.29 -1.75 -12.32
C ALA A 191 -8.60 -2.91 -13.04
N LYS A 192 -8.34 -3.99 -12.32
CA LYS A 192 -7.74 -5.21 -12.85
C LYS A 192 -8.83 -6.19 -13.27
N ILE A 193 -8.70 -6.77 -14.47
CA ILE A 193 -9.69 -7.70 -15.02
C ILE A 193 -9.45 -9.10 -14.50
N MET A 194 -10.48 -9.69 -13.94
CA MET A 194 -10.46 -11.02 -13.32
C MET A 194 -11.40 -11.97 -14.07
N PRO A 195 -11.02 -13.25 -14.20
CA PRO A 195 -11.84 -14.23 -14.94
C PRO A 195 -13.17 -14.51 -14.23
N ARG A 196 -14.27 -14.20 -14.89
CA ARG A 196 -15.64 -14.45 -14.41
C ARG A 196 -15.87 -15.94 -14.07
N HIS A 197 -15.34 -16.86 -14.88
CA HIS A 197 -15.51 -18.30 -14.68
C HIS A 197 -14.79 -18.83 -13.44
N VAL A 198 -13.78 -18.11 -12.93
CA VAL A 198 -13.07 -18.47 -11.68
C VAL A 198 -13.71 -17.80 -10.47
N PHE A 199 -13.95 -16.50 -10.55
CA PHE A 199 -14.35 -15.69 -9.40
C PHE A 199 -15.85 -15.40 -9.33
N GLY A 200 -16.62 -15.60 -10.42
CA GLY A 200 -18.08 -15.43 -10.45
C GLY A 200 -18.87 -16.60 -9.86
N ARG A 201 -18.22 -17.68 -9.43
CA ARG A 201 -18.84 -18.80 -8.73
C ARG A 201 -19.01 -18.49 -7.25
N PRO A 202 -19.93 -19.17 -6.52
CA PRO A 202 -20.01 -19.06 -5.07
C PRO A 202 -18.65 -19.28 -4.39
N GLY A 203 -18.25 -18.39 -3.50
CA GLY A 203 -16.95 -18.42 -2.81
C GLY A 203 -15.74 -18.03 -3.65
N GLY A 204 -15.90 -17.67 -4.94
CA GLY A 204 -14.78 -17.30 -5.81
C GLY A 204 -14.04 -16.05 -5.34
N TRP A 205 -14.76 -15.05 -4.84
CA TRP A 205 -14.14 -13.85 -4.28
C TRP A 205 -13.42 -14.12 -2.95
N ASP A 206 -13.93 -15.06 -2.14
CA ASP A 206 -13.23 -15.49 -0.92
C ASP A 206 -11.92 -16.18 -1.25
N ASP A 207 -11.86 -16.95 -2.34
CA ASP A 207 -10.60 -17.55 -2.82
C ASP A 207 -9.60 -16.46 -3.23
N ALA A 208 -10.05 -15.40 -3.92
CA ALA A 208 -9.21 -14.26 -4.28
C ALA A 208 -8.67 -13.54 -3.02
N ILE A 209 -9.52 -13.31 -2.02
CA ILE A 209 -9.10 -12.71 -0.75
C ILE A 209 -8.01 -13.55 -0.08
N LYS A 210 -8.13 -14.88 -0.11
CA LYS A 210 -7.23 -15.84 0.56
C LYS A 210 -5.93 -16.14 -0.22
N GLY A 211 -5.72 -15.51 -1.36
CA GLY A 211 -4.44 -15.61 -2.07
C GLY A 211 -4.47 -16.33 -3.42
N LYS A 212 -5.65 -16.77 -3.90
CA LYS A 212 -5.75 -17.32 -5.26
C LYS A 212 -5.73 -16.19 -6.29
N ALA A 213 -4.70 -16.16 -7.11
CA ALA A 213 -4.54 -15.15 -8.14
C ALA A 213 -4.50 -15.81 -9.54
N VAL A 214 -5.52 -15.51 -10.35
CA VAL A 214 -5.62 -15.92 -11.75
C VAL A 214 -5.90 -14.68 -12.56
N GLY A 215 -4.93 -14.23 -13.35
CA GLY A 215 -5.00 -13.03 -14.18
C GLY A 215 -4.62 -13.33 -15.63
N SER A 216 -4.38 -12.27 -16.40
CA SER A 216 -3.92 -12.30 -17.80
C SER A 216 -2.54 -11.67 -17.98
N GLY A 217 -1.89 -11.25 -16.88
CA GLY A 217 -0.61 -10.56 -16.88
C GLY A 217 0.58 -11.45 -17.27
N PRO A 218 1.78 -10.85 -17.37
CA PRO A 218 2.97 -11.54 -17.85
C PRO A 218 3.50 -12.65 -16.93
N TYR A 219 3.05 -12.67 -15.65
CA TYR A 219 3.46 -13.69 -14.70
C TYR A 219 2.26 -14.35 -14.06
N ARG A 220 2.31 -15.67 -13.91
CA ARG A 220 1.32 -16.44 -13.14
C ARG A 220 1.85 -16.81 -11.77
N GLN A 221 1.02 -16.73 -10.75
CA GLN A 221 1.32 -17.25 -9.43
C GLN A 221 1.35 -18.77 -9.46
N THR A 222 2.43 -19.37 -8.95
CA THR A 222 2.59 -20.83 -8.88
C THR A 222 2.43 -21.37 -7.47
N ALA A 223 2.84 -20.60 -6.45
CA ALA A 223 2.59 -20.91 -5.05
C ALA A 223 2.48 -19.65 -4.22
N HIS A 224 1.71 -19.73 -3.13
CA HIS A 224 1.59 -18.67 -2.13
C HIS A 224 1.62 -19.29 -0.74
N HIS A 225 2.62 -18.91 0.05
CA HIS A 225 2.79 -19.31 1.42
C HIS A 225 2.73 -18.07 2.31
N PRO A 226 1.61 -17.81 3.02
CA PRO A 226 1.47 -16.66 3.90
C PRO A 226 2.64 -16.53 4.87
N LYS A 227 3.15 -15.28 5.04
CA LYS A 227 4.28 -14.92 5.91
C LYS A 227 5.63 -15.53 5.52
N SER A 228 5.74 -16.19 4.39
CA SER A 228 6.97 -16.85 3.91
C SER A 228 7.37 -16.36 2.53
N ASN A 229 6.72 -16.86 1.48
CA ASN A 229 7.05 -16.47 0.12
C ASN A 229 5.88 -16.66 -0.85
N THR A 230 6.02 -16.04 -2.01
CA THR A 230 5.15 -16.24 -3.17
C THR A 230 6.01 -16.46 -4.40
N THR A 231 5.68 -17.46 -5.20
CA THR A 231 6.41 -17.79 -6.42
C THR A 231 5.59 -17.52 -7.67
N PHE A 232 6.30 -17.10 -8.72
CA PHE A 232 5.72 -16.75 -10.00
C PHE A 232 6.52 -17.37 -11.13
N GLU A 233 5.85 -17.67 -12.24
CA GLU A 233 6.47 -18.05 -13.49
C GLU A 233 6.00 -17.13 -14.63
N ALA A 234 6.87 -16.93 -15.61
CA ALA A 234 6.50 -16.27 -16.85
C ALA A 234 5.32 -17.01 -17.50
N PHE A 235 4.35 -16.26 -17.98
CA PHE A 235 3.22 -16.81 -18.71
C PHE A 235 3.55 -16.87 -20.19
N ASP A 236 3.88 -18.05 -20.72
CA ASP A 236 4.38 -18.24 -22.08
C ASP A 236 3.38 -17.78 -23.16
N ALA A 237 2.07 -17.90 -22.90
CA ALA A 237 1.04 -17.43 -23.80
C ALA A 237 0.77 -15.92 -23.71
N TYR A 238 1.47 -15.19 -22.85
CA TYR A 238 1.29 -13.75 -22.73
C TYR A 238 1.67 -13.02 -24.01
N ASN A 239 0.70 -12.34 -24.59
CA ASN A 239 0.86 -11.58 -25.84
C ASN A 239 0.78 -10.06 -25.67
N GLY A 240 0.71 -9.56 -24.40
CA GLY A 240 0.62 -8.14 -24.09
C GLY A 240 1.93 -7.37 -24.29
N PRO A 241 1.93 -6.04 -24.01
CA PRO A 241 3.04 -5.14 -24.33
C PRO A 241 4.27 -5.31 -23.43
N ARG A 242 4.13 -5.85 -22.23
CA ARG A 242 5.20 -5.99 -21.22
C ARG A 242 5.64 -7.44 -21.08
N LYS A 243 6.52 -7.90 -21.96
CA LYS A 243 6.99 -9.29 -21.93
C LYS A 243 7.77 -9.59 -20.64
N PRO A 244 7.56 -10.79 -20.03
CA PRO A 244 8.29 -11.18 -18.84
C PRO A 244 9.77 -11.45 -19.18
N ALA A 245 10.70 -10.81 -18.45
CA ALA A 245 12.14 -11.01 -18.60
C ALA A 245 12.69 -12.16 -17.72
N PHE A 246 11.99 -12.50 -16.66
CA PHE A 246 12.39 -13.54 -15.72
C PHE A 246 11.53 -14.80 -15.91
N ARG A 247 12.17 -15.96 -16.12
CA ARG A 247 11.43 -17.22 -16.24
C ARG A 247 10.70 -17.58 -14.94
N ARG A 248 11.36 -17.33 -13.79
CA ARG A 248 10.81 -17.58 -12.45
C ARG A 248 11.15 -16.44 -11.51
N MET A 249 10.24 -16.14 -10.59
CA MET A 249 10.48 -15.22 -9.49
C MET A 249 10.06 -15.87 -8.16
N ASN A 250 10.88 -15.65 -7.13
CA ASN A 250 10.57 -16.01 -5.74
C ASN A 250 10.61 -14.75 -4.89
N TRP A 251 9.46 -14.32 -4.40
CA TRP A 251 9.34 -13.15 -3.54
C TRP A 251 9.29 -13.61 -2.09
N LEU A 252 10.38 -13.40 -1.37
CA LEU A 252 10.50 -13.72 0.05
C LEU A 252 9.87 -12.60 0.89
N THR A 253 9.03 -12.95 1.84
CA THR A 253 8.47 -12.01 2.81
C THR A 253 9.40 -11.93 4.03
N ILE A 254 10.13 -10.82 4.16
CA ILE A 254 11.02 -10.56 5.31
C ILE A 254 10.73 -9.17 5.85
N VAL A 255 9.79 -9.10 6.81
CA VAL A 255 9.32 -7.83 7.37
C VAL A 255 10.39 -7.17 8.25
N ASP A 256 11.14 -7.95 9.01
CA ASP A 256 12.20 -7.46 9.87
C ASP A 256 13.40 -6.91 9.08
N ALA A 257 13.87 -5.73 9.46
CA ALA A 257 14.91 -4.99 8.74
C ALA A 257 16.26 -5.73 8.69
N ALA A 258 16.75 -6.22 9.82
CA ALA A 258 18.09 -6.83 9.89
C ALA A 258 18.21 -8.09 9.03
N PRO A 259 17.32 -9.10 9.11
CA PRO A 259 17.39 -10.25 8.22
C PRO A 259 17.14 -9.87 6.74
N ARG A 260 16.34 -8.83 6.44
CA ARG A 260 16.15 -8.33 5.07
C ARG A 260 17.44 -7.79 4.49
N VAL A 261 18.15 -6.92 5.24
CA VAL A 261 19.46 -6.38 4.85
C VAL A 261 20.48 -7.50 4.69
N ALA A 262 20.57 -8.44 5.64
CA ALA A 262 21.48 -9.58 5.55
C ALA A 262 21.22 -10.46 4.31
N ARG A 263 19.94 -10.62 3.94
CA ARG A 263 19.55 -11.45 2.79
C ARG A 263 20.02 -10.89 1.44
N ILE A 264 20.17 -9.57 1.32
CA ILE A 264 20.64 -8.95 0.07
C ILE A 264 22.14 -8.65 0.07
N SER A 265 22.78 -8.42 1.25
CA SER A 265 24.18 -7.98 1.33
C SER A 265 25.22 -9.11 1.44
N GLY A 266 24.82 -10.33 1.75
CA GLY A 266 25.76 -11.44 2.00
C GLY A 266 26.41 -12.00 0.76
N SER A 267 27.63 -12.52 0.84
CA SER A 267 28.34 -13.23 -0.26
C SER A 267 27.59 -14.48 -0.72
N SER A 268 26.74 -15.07 0.13
CA SER A 268 25.75 -16.08 -0.19
C SER A 268 24.36 -15.49 -0.41
N ALA A 269 24.30 -14.18 -0.76
CA ALA A 269 23.07 -13.46 -0.95
C ALA A 269 22.20 -14.15 -2.01
N GLY A 270 21.19 -14.86 -1.54
CA GLY A 270 20.24 -15.53 -2.42
C GLY A 270 19.17 -14.58 -2.98
N ALA A 271 19.35 -13.26 -2.88
CA ALA A 271 18.41 -12.26 -3.38
C ALA A 271 19.12 -11.24 -4.27
N GLN A 272 18.45 -10.77 -5.32
CA GLN A 272 18.97 -9.78 -6.26
C GLN A 272 18.40 -8.39 -6.06
N ILE A 273 17.25 -8.27 -5.37
CA ILE A 273 16.57 -7.00 -5.07
C ILE A 273 15.84 -7.09 -3.73
N ALA A 274 15.81 -5.98 -3.00
CA ALA A 274 15.02 -5.85 -1.77
C ALA A 274 14.42 -4.44 -1.67
N ASP A 275 13.17 -4.34 -1.26
CA ASP A 275 12.51 -3.08 -0.95
C ASP A 275 12.59 -2.72 0.54
N ASN A 276 12.05 -1.55 0.87
CA ASN A 276 11.93 -1.05 2.25
C ASN A 276 13.26 -1.13 3.03
N ILE A 277 14.34 -0.70 2.39
CA ILE A 277 15.69 -0.67 2.99
C ILE A 277 15.74 0.42 4.05
N PRO A 278 16.20 0.12 5.29
CA PRO A 278 16.38 1.14 6.32
C PRO A 278 17.46 2.15 5.91
N TYR A 279 17.23 3.42 6.18
CA TYR A 279 18.16 4.49 5.81
C TYR A 279 19.55 4.30 6.43
N ALA A 280 19.63 3.77 7.64
CA ALA A 280 20.89 3.48 8.32
C ALA A 280 21.79 2.45 7.62
N ASN A 281 21.23 1.64 6.71
CA ASN A 281 21.97 0.58 6.03
C ASN A 281 22.38 0.95 4.59
N ILE A 282 22.01 2.13 4.09
CA ILE A 282 22.29 2.54 2.71
C ILE A 282 23.78 2.48 2.42
N GLY A 283 24.61 3.20 3.20
CA GLY A 283 26.06 3.23 2.98
C GLY A 283 26.74 1.85 3.09
N GLN A 284 26.23 0.97 3.97
CA GLN A 284 26.71 -0.42 4.07
C GLN A 284 26.44 -1.20 2.79
N LEU A 285 25.23 -1.07 2.23
CA LEU A 285 24.82 -1.80 1.04
C LEU A 285 25.56 -1.29 -0.20
N GLU A 286 25.69 0.03 -0.35
CA GLU A 286 26.47 0.65 -1.43
C GLU A 286 27.95 0.26 -1.35
N GLY A 287 28.53 0.26 -0.14
CA GLY A 287 29.90 -0.22 0.08
C GLY A 287 30.10 -1.70 -0.26
N SER A 288 29.04 -2.51 -0.31
CA SER A 288 29.08 -3.91 -0.76
C SER A 288 28.84 -4.05 -2.27
N GLY A 289 28.71 -2.95 -3.01
CA GLY A 289 28.56 -2.93 -4.47
C GLY A 289 27.11 -3.04 -4.98
N LEU A 290 26.13 -2.88 -4.08
CA LEU A 290 24.73 -2.77 -4.45
C LEU A 290 24.38 -1.32 -4.83
N THR A 291 23.38 -1.15 -5.67
CA THR A 291 22.74 0.15 -5.88
C THR A 291 21.59 0.29 -4.91
N VAL A 292 21.50 1.44 -4.21
CA VAL A 292 20.37 1.80 -3.38
C VAL A 292 19.78 3.10 -3.89
N ALA A 293 18.48 3.11 -4.17
CA ALA A 293 17.81 4.31 -4.64
C ALA A 293 16.45 4.48 -3.98
N GLY A 294 16.05 5.75 -3.79
CA GLY A 294 14.73 6.13 -3.30
C GLY A 294 13.76 6.42 -4.42
N GLY A 295 12.53 5.97 -4.25
CA GLY A 295 11.41 6.43 -5.05
C GLY A 295 10.84 7.71 -4.43
N ALA A 296 11.10 8.86 -5.05
CA ALA A 296 10.51 10.13 -4.61
C ALA A 296 9.00 10.12 -4.84
N GLY A 297 8.23 10.54 -3.81
CA GLY A 297 6.78 10.55 -3.92
C GLY A 297 6.06 10.86 -2.62
N MET A 298 4.77 10.56 -2.59
CA MET A 298 3.86 10.93 -1.51
C MET A 298 3.83 9.95 -0.33
N ASN A 299 4.86 9.11 -0.15
CA ASN A 299 4.95 8.38 1.11
C ASN A 299 5.17 9.38 2.24
N ASN A 300 4.35 9.35 3.26
CA ASN A 300 4.40 10.34 4.33
C ASN A 300 4.13 9.73 5.70
N LEU A 301 4.73 10.33 6.72
CA LEU A 301 4.29 10.18 8.11
C LEU A 301 3.23 11.23 8.38
N PHE A 302 2.03 10.81 8.75
CA PHE A 302 0.99 11.71 9.19
C PHE A 302 0.66 11.55 10.67
N LEU A 303 0.13 12.61 11.25
CA LEU A 303 -0.58 12.59 12.52
C LEU A 303 -2.08 12.64 12.24
N MET A 304 -2.83 11.70 12.82
CA MET A 304 -4.28 11.63 12.74
C MET A 304 -4.89 11.76 14.13
N PHE A 305 -5.83 12.67 14.26
CA PHE A 305 -6.49 12.99 15.53
C PHE A 305 -7.92 12.46 15.59
N ASN A 306 -8.31 11.90 16.71
CA ASN A 306 -9.70 11.58 17.02
C ASN A 306 -10.42 12.85 17.46
N THR A 307 -11.13 13.51 16.55
CA THR A 307 -11.78 14.81 16.82
C THR A 307 -12.99 14.74 17.76
N ARG A 308 -13.47 13.56 18.11
CA ARG A 308 -14.49 13.40 19.17
C ARG A 308 -13.90 13.35 20.57
N ARG A 309 -12.58 13.21 20.69
CA ARG A 309 -11.89 13.13 21.96
C ARG A 309 -11.28 14.48 22.33
N LYS A 310 -11.75 15.07 23.43
CA LYS A 310 -11.16 16.32 23.93
C LYS A 310 -9.71 16.10 24.36
N PRO A 311 -8.82 17.09 24.10
CA PRO A 311 -9.08 18.39 23.50
C PRO A 311 -8.87 18.44 21.97
N PHE A 312 -8.84 17.30 21.26
CA PHE A 312 -8.53 17.21 19.82
C PHE A 312 -9.70 17.65 18.91
N ASP A 313 -10.88 17.96 19.48
CA ASP A 313 -11.97 18.65 18.80
C ASP A 313 -11.61 20.11 18.46
N ASP A 314 -10.70 20.72 19.23
CA ASP A 314 -10.21 22.07 18.97
C ASP A 314 -9.07 22.05 17.93
N VAL A 315 -9.25 22.75 16.81
CA VAL A 315 -8.25 22.88 15.75
C VAL A 315 -6.93 23.48 16.25
N ARG A 316 -6.98 24.39 17.22
CA ARG A 316 -5.79 25.03 17.79
C ARG A 316 -4.88 24.05 18.49
N VAL A 317 -5.45 23.00 19.10
CA VAL A 317 -4.67 21.93 19.73
C VAL A 317 -3.96 21.08 18.68
N ARG A 318 -4.67 20.70 17.62
CA ARG A 318 -4.07 19.93 16.53
C ARG A 318 -2.94 20.69 15.83
N GLN A 319 -3.19 21.98 15.54
CA GLN A 319 -2.16 22.88 14.98
C GLN A 319 -0.97 23.03 15.92
N ALA A 320 -1.18 23.19 17.23
CA ALA A 320 -0.11 23.30 18.21
C ALA A 320 0.81 22.07 18.19
N LEU A 321 0.21 20.89 18.14
CA LEU A 321 0.96 19.64 18.10
C LEU A 321 1.78 19.49 16.80
N HIS A 322 1.28 20.00 15.67
CA HIS A 322 2.06 20.05 14.44
C HIS A 322 3.20 21.08 14.50
N TYR A 323 2.93 22.35 14.94
CA TYR A 323 3.97 23.38 15.08
C TYR A 323 5.09 22.99 16.05
N ALA A 324 4.79 22.13 17.03
CA ALA A 324 5.80 21.68 17.99
C ALA A 324 6.82 20.72 17.37
N VAL A 325 6.47 19.96 16.34
CA VAL A 325 7.35 18.91 15.80
C VAL A 325 8.53 19.53 15.06
N ASP A 326 9.74 19.17 15.45
CA ASP A 326 10.99 19.52 14.76
C ASP A 326 11.18 18.60 13.54
N THR A 327 10.57 18.99 12.44
CA THR A 327 10.53 18.19 11.20
C THR A 327 11.87 18.15 10.50
N GLU A 328 12.69 19.20 10.56
CA GLU A 328 14.04 19.23 9.98
C GLU A 328 14.96 18.27 10.73
N LYS A 329 14.96 18.30 12.07
CA LYS A 329 15.68 17.34 12.89
C LYS A 329 15.20 15.92 12.65
N MET A 330 13.90 15.70 12.46
CA MET A 330 13.36 14.38 12.12
C MET A 330 13.93 13.87 10.80
N VAL A 331 13.99 14.70 9.76
CA VAL A 331 14.58 14.36 8.46
C VAL A 331 16.06 14.03 8.62
N GLU A 332 16.81 14.83 9.35
CA GLU A 332 18.26 14.62 9.59
C GLU A 332 18.51 13.33 10.37
N VAL A 333 17.87 13.16 11.52
CA VAL A 333 18.21 12.10 12.48
C VAL A 333 17.53 10.78 12.14
N ALA A 334 16.23 10.78 11.86
CA ALA A 334 15.45 9.56 11.64
C ALA A 334 15.49 9.11 10.18
N LEU A 335 15.32 10.05 9.25
CA LEU A 335 15.26 9.74 7.81
C LEU A 335 16.63 9.87 7.12
N LYS A 336 17.69 10.27 7.84
CA LYS A 336 19.06 10.39 7.28
C LYS A 336 19.16 11.23 6.01
N GLY A 337 18.33 12.26 5.88
CA GLY A 337 18.24 13.12 4.70
C GLY A 337 17.32 12.59 3.58
N HIS A 338 16.74 11.40 3.72
CA HIS A 338 15.85 10.80 2.71
C HIS A 338 14.38 11.16 2.93
N GLY A 339 14.13 12.44 3.10
CA GLY A 339 12.79 13.01 3.28
C GLY A 339 12.84 14.52 3.32
N ARG A 340 11.69 15.14 3.50
CA ARG A 340 11.52 16.58 3.61
C ARG A 340 10.33 16.93 4.50
N PRO A 341 10.35 18.07 5.20
CA PRO A 341 9.18 18.59 5.90
C PRO A 341 7.99 18.74 4.96
N ALA A 342 6.80 18.40 5.43
CA ALA A 342 5.60 18.53 4.61
C ALA A 342 5.17 20.00 4.51
N THR A 343 5.22 20.57 3.31
CA THR A 343 4.75 21.94 3.01
C THR A 343 3.33 21.97 2.43
N SER A 344 2.80 20.80 2.12
CA SER A 344 1.44 20.56 1.60
C SER A 344 1.05 19.12 1.89
N PHE A 345 -0.23 18.79 1.70
CA PHE A 345 -0.65 17.39 1.70
C PHE A 345 -0.03 16.62 0.54
N LEU A 346 0.03 17.24 -0.64
CA LEU A 346 0.71 16.68 -1.80
C LEU A 346 2.22 16.91 -1.69
N ASP A 347 2.99 15.93 -2.11
CA ASP A 347 4.44 16.04 -2.29
C ASP A 347 4.79 16.86 -3.55
N GLU A 348 5.99 17.45 -3.57
CA GLU A 348 6.48 18.25 -4.70
C GLU A 348 6.57 17.48 -6.03
N SER A 349 6.67 16.16 -5.98
CA SER A 349 6.62 15.31 -7.18
C SER A 349 5.23 15.24 -7.82
N ASN A 350 4.17 15.66 -7.12
CA ASN A 350 2.83 15.69 -7.69
C ASN A 350 2.61 16.97 -8.54
N PRO A 351 2.13 16.85 -9.80
CA PRO A 351 1.90 18.00 -10.69
C PRO A 351 0.93 19.07 -10.13
N SER A 352 0.09 18.68 -9.17
CA SER A 352 -0.86 19.59 -8.51
C SER A 352 -0.33 20.18 -7.21
N HIS A 353 0.92 19.87 -6.84
CA HIS A 353 1.53 20.44 -5.63
C HIS A 353 1.50 21.95 -5.65
N ARG A 354 1.23 22.52 -4.50
CA ARG A 354 1.42 23.92 -4.12
C ARG A 354 1.67 23.96 -2.62
N ARG A 355 2.60 24.80 -2.16
CA ARG A 355 2.78 25.06 -0.73
C ARG A 355 1.45 25.50 -0.13
N ALA A 356 0.98 24.85 0.93
CA ALA A 356 -0.27 25.21 1.59
C ALA A 356 -0.18 26.59 2.25
N ARG A 357 -1.32 27.26 2.44
CA ARG A 357 -1.37 28.53 3.18
C ARG A 357 -0.96 28.36 4.65
N THR A 358 -1.29 27.21 5.24
CA THR A 358 -0.83 26.83 6.58
C THR A 358 0.26 25.76 6.46
N VAL A 359 1.47 26.12 6.83
CA VAL A 359 2.62 25.22 6.93
C VAL A 359 3.05 25.15 8.38
N TYR A 360 3.42 23.97 8.82
CA TYR A 360 3.81 23.68 10.20
C TYR A 360 5.35 23.66 10.34
N ASP A 361 5.98 24.81 10.07
CA ASP A 361 7.40 25.01 10.39
C ASP A 361 7.57 24.91 11.93
N HIS A 362 8.69 24.36 12.41
CA HIS A 362 8.92 24.18 13.84
C HIS A 362 8.89 25.49 14.62
N ASP A 363 7.83 25.67 15.40
CA ASP A 363 7.58 26.88 16.22
C ASP A 363 6.97 26.49 17.58
N PRO A 364 7.81 26.08 18.56
CA PRO A 364 7.32 25.66 19.86
C PRO A 364 6.66 26.79 20.68
N ASP A 365 7.02 28.04 20.43
CA ASP A 365 6.40 29.16 21.15
C ASP A 365 4.99 29.43 20.65
N ARG A 366 4.79 29.37 19.35
CA ARG A 366 3.45 29.39 18.72
C ARG A 366 2.60 28.22 19.21
N ALA A 367 3.18 27.02 19.30
CA ALA A 367 2.51 25.82 19.82
C ALA A 367 2.00 26.04 21.25
N LYS A 368 2.85 26.54 22.17
CA LYS A 368 2.47 26.90 23.54
C LYS A 368 1.37 27.95 23.57
N ALA A 369 1.47 28.98 22.73
CA ALA A 369 0.46 30.04 22.64
C ALA A 369 -0.90 29.49 22.19
N LEU A 370 -0.95 28.56 21.24
CA LEU A 370 -2.16 27.91 20.76
C LEU A 370 -2.79 27.04 21.85
N LEU A 371 -2.01 26.22 22.57
CA LEU A 371 -2.51 25.41 23.71
C LEU A 371 -3.08 26.31 24.80
N LYS A 372 -2.39 27.41 25.13
CA LYS A 372 -2.89 28.41 26.10
C LYS A 372 -4.22 29.04 25.65
N LYS A 373 -4.34 29.43 24.36
CA LYS A 373 -5.58 29.95 23.77
C LYS A 373 -6.73 28.93 23.78
N ALA A 374 -6.40 27.66 23.63
CA ALA A 374 -7.36 26.55 23.71
C ALA A 374 -7.74 26.20 25.16
N GLY A 375 -7.10 26.82 26.18
CA GLY A 375 -7.36 26.54 27.58
C GLY A 375 -6.83 25.19 28.06
N VAL A 376 -5.94 24.58 27.28
CA VAL A 376 -5.40 23.24 27.58
C VAL A 376 -4.26 23.35 28.58
N LYS A 377 -4.38 22.57 29.68
CA LYS A 377 -3.37 22.40 30.72
C LYS A 377 -3.15 20.89 30.92
N ASP A 378 -1.93 20.51 31.26
CA ASP A 378 -1.58 19.12 31.64
C ASP A 378 -2.00 18.04 30.62
N LEU A 379 -1.83 18.32 29.33
CA LEU A 379 -2.16 17.37 28.26
C LEU A 379 -1.23 16.13 28.33
N SER A 380 -1.86 14.95 28.34
CA SER A 380 -1.17 13.67 28.18
C SER A 380 -1.69 12.96 26.93
N ILE A 381 -0.77 12.50 26.09
CA ILE A 381 -1.07 11.82 24.83
C ILE A 381 -0.45 10.42 24.84
N ASP A 382 -1.28 9.41 24.60
CA ASP A 382 -0.83 8.11 24.12
C ASP A 382 -0.77 8.17 22.59
N LEU A 383 0.45 8.27 22.05
CA LEU A 383 0.69 8.30 20.61
C LEU A 383 0.75 6.86 20.09
N LEU A 384 -0.41 6.39 19.61
CA LEU A 384 -0.50 5.11 18.93
C LEU A 384 0.23 5.18 17.59
N ALA A 385 1.07 4.20 17.27
CA ALA A 385 1.82 4.19 16.03
C ALA A 385 1.86 2.80 15.40
N VAL A 386 1.94 2.72 14.07
CA VAL A 386 2.29 1.47 13.40
C VAL A 386 3.79 1.20 13.56
N ASN A 387 4.19 -0.05 13.78
CA ASN A 387 5.58 -0.44 14.06
C ASN A 387 6.46 -0.62 12.81
N VAL A 388 6.17 0.11 11.75
CA VAL A 388 7.05 0.18 10.57
C VAL A 388 8.33 0.91 10.96
N SER A 389 9.51 0.33 10.67
CA SER A 389 10.80 0.76 11.22
C SER A 389 11.06 2.26 11.09
N TRP A 390 10.93 2.83 9.90
CA TRP A 390 11.20 4.25 9.69
C TRP A 390 10.21 5.18 10.44
N ILE A 391 8.96 4.73 10.68
CA ILE A 391 7.99 5.46 11.51
C ILE A 391 8.44 5.43 12.97
N VAL A 392 8.82 4.24 13.45
CA VAL A 392 9.32 4.08 14.83
C VAL A 392 10.53 4.97 15.08
N ASP A 393 11.43 5.09 14.11
CA ASP A 393 12.61 5.97 14.17
C ASP A 393 12.24 7.46 14.28
N CYS A 394 11.08 7.88 13.75
CA CYS A 394 10.56 9.25 13.84
C CYS A 394 9.90 9.58 15.20
N LEU A 395 9.37 8.58 15.91
CA LEU A 395 8.58 8.80 17.14
C LEU A 395 9.33 9.52 18.26
N PRO A 396 10.63 9.26 18.52
CA PRO A 396 11.39 9.99 19.55
C PRO A 396 11.44 11.50 19.29
N THR A 397 11.52 11.95 18.04
CA THR A 397 11.49 13.37 17.69
C THR A 397 10.12 13.97 17.99
N ILE A 398 9.02 13.31 17.66
CA ILE A 398 7.67 13.76 18.00
C ILE A 398 7.52 13.89 19.51
N LYS A 399 7.91 12.84 20.25
CA LYS A 399 7.84 12.84 21.71
C LYS A 399 8.64 13.98 22.34
N SER A 400 9.91 14.13 21.96
CA SER A 400 10.76 15.19 22.53
C SER A 400 10.23 16.59 22.21
N SER A 401 9.69 16.80 21.01
CA SER A 401 9.07 18.05 20.59
C SER A 401 7.81 18.39 21.40
N TRP A 402 6.95 17.41 21.64
CA TRP A 402 5.73 17.60 22.44
C TRP A 402 6.04 17.77 23.94
N ASP A 403 6.99 16.99 24.47
CA ASP A 403 7.43 17.16 25.87
C ASP A 403 8.02 18.56 26.11
N ALA A 404 8.72 19.16 25.11
CA ALA A 404 9.27 20.52 25.21
C ALA A 404 8.23 21.63 25.29
N ILE A 405 7.00 21.36 24.85
CA ILE A 405 5.86 22.30 24.98
C ILE A 405 4.94 21.96 26.15
N GLY A 406 5.35 21.01 27.04
CA GLY A 406 4.60 20.62 28.24
C GLY A 406 3.52 19.54 28.01
N VAL A 407 3.56 18.84 26.88
CA VAL A 407 2.66 17.71 26.60
C VAL A 407 3.36 16.41 26.97
N ARG A 408 2.82 15.66 27.94
CA ARG A 408 3.37 14.36 28.36
C ARG A 408 3.03 13.30 27.30
N THR A 409 4.03 12.73 26.66
CA THR A 409 3.84 11.81 25.54
C THR A 409 4.30 10.40 25.88
N THR A 410 3.41 9.42 25.73
CA THR A 410 3.73 7.99 25.75
C THR A 410 3.72 7.45 24.31
N LEU A 411 4.76 6.70 23.93
CA LEU A 411 4.84 6.08 22.62
C LEU A 411 4.27 4.64 22.68
N SER A 412 3.34 4.32 21.81
CA SER A 412 2.66 3.01 21.74
C SER A 412 2.74 2.41 20.33
N PRO A 413 3.96 2.02 19.84
CA PRO A 413 4.08 1.33 18.56
C PRO A 413 3.49 -0.08 18.65
N GLN A 414 2.65 -0.45 17.68
CA GLN A 414 1.98 -1.75 17.60
C GLN A 414 1.98 -2.25 16.16
N GLU A 415 1.80 -3.57 16.00
CA GLU A 415 1.61 -4.18 14.68
C GLU A 415 0.50 -3.47 13.90
N THR A 416 0.72 -3.28 12.60
CA THR A 416 -0.21 -2.54 11.73
C THR A 416 -1.64 -3.05 11.85
N THR A 417 -1.84 -4.38 11.80
CA THR A 417 -3.16 -5.01 11.95
C THR A 417 -3.78 -4.71 13.32
N ALA A 418 -2.99 -4.70 14.39
CA ALA A 418 -3.46 -4.40 15.75
C ALA A 418 -3.90 -2.93 15.87
N VAL A 419 -3.16 -1.99 15.27
CA VAL A 419 -3.54 -0.57 15.22
C VAL A 419 -4.90 -0.41 14.53
N PHE A 420 -5.05 -0.95 13.30
CA PHE A 420 -6.31 -0.81 12.56
C PHE A 420 -7.48 -1.52 13.25
N THR A 421 -7.27 -2.69 13.83
CA THR A 421 -8.30 -3.36 14.66
C THR A 421 -8.75 -2.48 15.83
N LYS A 422 -7.81 -1.78 16.48
CA LYS A 422 -8.14 -0.82 17.56
C LYS A 422 -8.95 0.36 17.04
N LEU A 423 -8.62 0.89 15.86
CA LEU A 423 -9.36 1.98 15.23
C LEU A 423 -10.80 1.56 14.85
N ASP A 424 -10.96 0.36 14.31
CA ASP A 424 -12.25 -0.18 13.88
C ASP A 424 -13.19 -0.50 15.06
N GLN A 425 -12.69 -1.25 16.04
CA GLN A 425 -13.53 -1.86 17.07
C GLN A 425 -13.72 -0.97 18.31
N LYS A 426 -12.65 -0.33 18.78
CA LYS A 426 -12.68 0.33 20.10
C LYS A 426 -12.81 1.85 20.02
N GLN A 427 -12.38 2.45 18.91
CA GLN A 427 -12.38 3.90 18.73
C GLN A 427 -11.74 4.68 19.92
N ASP A 428 -10.99 3.96 20.77
CA ASP A 428 -10.33 4.47 21.96
C ASP A 428 -8.86 4.77 21.66
N TYR A 429 -8.63 5.87 20.97
CA TYR A 429 -7.32 6.44 20.67
C TYR A 429 -7.40 7.97 20.70
N GLN A 430 -6.27 8.60 20.90
CA GLN A 430 -6.11 10.05 20.91
C GLN A 430 -5.51 10.54 19.60
N VAL A 431 -4.29 10.14 19.36
CA VAL A 431 -3.51 10.49 18.17
C VAL A 431 -2.86 9.23 17.60
N VAL A 432 -2.83 9.13 16.29
CA VAL A 432 -2.18 8.03 15.57
C VAL A 432 -1.09 8.57 14.66
N ALA A 433 0.10 7.99 14.74
CA ALA A 433 1.19 8.18 13.78
C ALA A 433 1.25 6.97 12.84
N ALA A 434 1.01 7.20 11.57
CA ALA A 434 1.03 6.14 10.56
C ALA A 434 1.49 6.69 9.21
N ALA A 435 1.69 5.80 8.25
CA ALA A 435 2.00 6.17 6.88
C ALA A 435 0.75 6.24 6.01
N SER A 436 0.74 7.17 5.07
CA SER A 436 -0.10 7.12 3.88
C SER A 436 0.77 7.07 2.64
N ASN A 437 0.35 6.25 1.66
CA ASN A 437 1.07 6.14 0.40
C ASN A 437 0.09 6.17 -0.78
N PRO A 438 -0.50 7.33 -1.06
CA PRO A 438 -1.47 7.44 -2.13
C PRO A 438 -0.87 7.35 -3.55
N ASN A 439 0.47 7.35 -3.72
CA ASN A 439 1.10 7.16 -5.03
C ASN A 439 0.75 5.85 -5.72
N GLN A 440 0.35 4.85 -4.95
CA GLN A 440 -0.12 3.58 -5.51
C GLN A 440 -1.38 3.74 -6.37
N PHE A 441 -2.11 4.85 -6.21
CA PHE A 441 -3.30 5.21 -7.00
C PHE A 441 -2.99 6.21 -8.13
N GLY A 442 -1.71 6.40 -8.48
CA GLY A 442 -1.28 7.34 -9.52
C GLY A 442 -1.03 8.76 -8.99
N LEU A 443 -1.08 9.73 -9.92
CA LEU A 443 -0.80 11.15 -9.62
C LEU A 443 -2.07 12.02 -9.58
N ASP A 444 -3.25 11.43 -9.73
CA ASP A 444 -4.53 12.15 -9.66
C ASP A 444 -4.77 12.73 -8.27
N ALA A 445 -4.54 14.02 -8.13
CA ALA A 445 -4.65 14.73 -6.86
C ALA A 445 -6.09 14.69 -6.30
N ASP A 446 -7.11 14.74 -7.15
CA ASP A 446 -8.51 14.63 -6.73
C ASP A 446 -8.79 13.25 -6.12
N LEU A 447 -8.31 12.17 -6.77
CA LEU A 447 -8.42 10.81 -6.22
C LEU A 447 -7.68 10.66 -4.88
N ILE A 448 -6.46 11.17 -4.81
CA ILE A 448 -5.62 11.14 -3.60
C ILE A 448 -6.35 11.81 -2.43
N MET A 449 -6.95 12.97 -2.68
CA MET A 449 -7.69 13.70 -1.66
C MET A 449 -8.98 12.99 -1.28
N HIS A 450 -9.72 12.42 -2.23
CA HIS A 450 -10.90 11.61 -1.95
C HIS A 450 -10.58 10.36 -1.14
N TYR A 451 -9.46 9.70 -1.41
CA TYR A 451 -9.00 8.56 -0.63
C TYR A 451 -8.74 8.91 0.84
N ASN A 452 -8.21 10.10 1.12
CA ASN A 452 -7.87 10.51 2.48
C ASN A 452 -9.02 11.24 3.19
N TYR A 453 -9.79 12.07 2.47
CA TYR A 453 -10.79 12.98 3.06
C TYR A 453 -12.20 12.84 2.48
N GLY A 454 -12.41 11.96 1.50
CA GLY A 454 -13.72 11.79 0.86
C GLY A 454 -14.79 11.28 1.83
N PRO A 455 -16.07 11.59 1.57
CA PRO A 455 -17.17 11.14 2.42
C PRO A 455 -17.25 9.61 2.44
N GLY A 456 -17.42 9.04 3.63
CA GLY A 456 -17.60 7.61 3.83
C GLY A 456 -16.34 6.76 3.77
N ASN A 457 -15.17 7.34 3.47
CA ASN A 457 -13.93 6.58 3.47
C ASN A 457 -13.44 6.26 4.90
N LEU A 458 -12.51 5.32 4.97
CA LEU A 458 -12.00 4.77 6.23
C LEU A 458 -11.30 5.82 7.11
N TRP A 459 -10.49 6.70 6.50
CA TRP A 459 -9.78 7.74 7.24
C TRP A 459 -10.71 8.75 7.87
N MET A 460 -11.80 9.12 7.18
CA MET A 460 -12.83 10.00 7.75
C MET A 460 -13.61 9.33 8.87
N GLN A 461 -13.80 8.01 8.82
CA GLN A 461 -14.36 7.26 9.93
C GLN A 461 -13.43 7.29 11.15
N TYR A 462 -12.12 7.14 10.95
CA TYR A 462 -11.14 7.18 12.04
C TYR A 462 -10.99 8.58 12.63
N THR A 463 -10.85 9.62 11.82
CA THR A 463 -10.75 10.99 12.35
C THR A 463 -12.00 11.47 13.10
N ARG A 464 -13.15 10.84 12.86
CA ARG A 464 -14.47 11.26 13.40
C ARG A 464 -14.89 12.67 13.00
N TRP A 465 -14.27 13.24 11.97
CA TRP A 465 -14.46 14.63 11.56
C TRP A 465 -15.62 14.84 10.59
N ALA A 466 -16.16 13.79 9.96
CA ALA A 466 -17.17 13.89 8.89
C ALA A 466 -18.45 14.68 9.26
N SER A 467 -18.78 14.78 10.55
CA SER A 467 -19.94 15.55 11.03
C SER A 467 -19.66 17.05 11.23
N ASP A 468 -18.41 17.48 11.14
CA ASP A 468 -18.00 18.88 11.25
C ASP A 468 -18.54 19.70 10.06
N PRO A 469 -19.02 20.95 10.28
CA PRO A 469 -19.48 21.81 9.20
C PRO A 469 -18.41 22.06 8.12
N VAL A 470 -17.12 22.17 8.49
CA VAL A 470 -16.01 22.34 7.55
C VAL A 470 -15.83 21.09 6.69
N ALA A 471 -15.91 19.90 7.30
CA ALA A 471 -15.83 18.64 6.55
C ALA A 471 -16.98 18.52 5.55
N ARG A 472 -18.22 18.87 5.94
CA ARG A 472 -19.37 18.83 5.03
C ARG A 472 -19.22 19.81 3.87
N GLN A 473 -18.64 20.98 4.10
CA GLN A 473 -18.35 21.93 3.02
C GLN A 473 -17.23 21.37 2.12
N LEU A 474 -16.16 20.83 2.69
CA LEU A 474 -15.08 20.18 1.95
C LEU A 474 -15.62 19.08 1.01
N PHE A 475 -16.56 18.23 1.47
CA PHE A 475 -17.14 17.19 0.62
C PHE A 475 -17.87 17.75 -0.61
N LYS A 476 -18.56 18.89 -0.45
CA LYS A 476 -19.21 19.57 -1.58
C LYS A 476 -18.20 20.17 -2.54
N ASP A 477 -17.10 20.72 -2.01
CA ASP A 477 -16.05 21.32 -2.82
C ASP A 477 -15.29 20.25 -3.61
N MET A 478 -15.05 19.09 -3.01
CA MET A 478 -14.47 17.92 -3.67
C MET A 478 -15.40 17.38 -4.79
N ASP A 479 -16.71 17.24 -4.54
CA ASP A 479 -17.66 16.80 -5.59
C ASP A 479 -17.70 17.79 -6.77
N ARG A 480 -17.63 19.11 -6.50
CA ARG A 480 -17.54 20.13 -7.55
C ARG A 480 -16.24 20.00 -8.35
N ALA A 481 -15.09 19.83 -7.68
CA ALA A 481 -13.80 19.68 -8.35
C ALA A 481 -13.77 18.42 -9.24
N THR A 482 -14.33 17.31 -8.76
CA THR A 482 -14.44 16.08 -9.57
C THR A 482 -15.21 16.30 -10.87
N ARG A 483 -16.24 17.17 -10.85
CA ARG A 483 -17.11 17.47 -12.02
C ARG A 483 -16.58 18.59 -12.91
N GLU A 484 -15.54 19.30 -12.51
CA GLU A 484 -14.96 20.40 -13.29
C GLU A 484 -14.19 19.85 -14.50
N PRO A 485 -14.63 20.17 -15.74
CA PRO A 485 -13.98 19.65 -16.94
C PRO A 485 -12.70 20.40 -17.31
N ASP A 486 -12.54 21.63 -16.87
CA ASP A 486 -11.35 22.42 -17.10
C ASP A 486 -10.25 22.02 -16.11
N ALA A 487 -9.16 21.46 -16.62
CA ALA A 487 -8.06 20.94 -15.80
C ALA A 487 -7.40 22.02 -14.94
N GLY A 488 -7.31 23.26 -15.43
CA GLY A 488 -6.72 24.38 -14.69
C GLY A 488 -7.61 24.79 -13.51
N LYS A 489 -8.92 24.93 -13.74
CA LYS A 489 -9.89 25.23 -12.68
C LYS A 489 -9.96 24.09 -11.68
N LYS A 490 -10.03 22.84 -12.14
CA LYS A 490 -10.00 21.66 -11.26
C LYS A 490 -8.76 21.68 -10.37
N LYS A 491 -7.58 21.90 -10.93
CA LYS A 491 -6.33 22.01 -10.16
C LYS A 491 -6.40 23.10 -9.10
N ALA A 492 -6.94 24.28 -9.44
CA ALA A 492 -7.10 25.37 -8.48
C ALA A 492 -8.06 24.98 -7.34
N MET A 493 -9.20 24.35 -7.65
CA MET A 493 -10.15 23.86 -6.65
C MET A 493 -9.53 22.80 -5.72
N VAL A 494 -8.74 21.87 -6.29
CA VAL A 494 -7.98 20.87 -5.51
C VAL A 494 -7.00 21.58 -4.55
N GLN A 495 -6.30 22.61 -5.01
CA GLN A 495 -5.38 23.37 -4.19
C GLN A 495 -6.08 24.15 -3.07
N ASP A 496 -7.31 24.63 -3.31
CA ASP A 496 -8.09 25.34 -2.30
C ASP A 496 -8.53 24.38 -1.16
N TYR A 497 -8.99 23.19 -1.46
CA TYR A 497 -9.37 22.28 -0.40
C TYR A 497 -8.16 21.59 0.26
N ILE A 498 -6.99 21.55 -0.37
CA ILE A 498 -5.72 21.20 0.30
C ILE A 498 -5.40 22.21 1.40
N ASP A 499 -5.61 23.51 1.17
CA ASP A 499 -5.46 24.53 2.21
C ASP A 499 -6.41 24.30 3.40
N VAL A 500 -7.65 23.88 3.12
CA VAL A 500 -8.62 23.56 4.20
C VAL A 500 -8.11 22.39 5.07
N VAL A 501 -7.62 21.31 4.46
CA VAL A 501 -7.12 20.16 5.26
C VAL A 501 -5.84 20.49 6.00
N ALA A 502 -4.98 21.36 5.44
CA ALA A 502 -3.80 21.87 6.14
C ALA A 502 -4.20 22.70 7.37
N GLU A 503 -5.17 23.59 7.24
CA GLU A 503 -5.66 24.39 8.36
C GLU A 503 -6.31 23.53 9.45
N GLN A 504 -7.12 22.54 9.05
CA GLN A 504 -7.85 21.69 9.99
C GLN A 504 -6.98 20.65 10.68
N ALA A 505 -5.90 20.19 10.05
CA ALA A 505 -4.92 19.26 10.62
C ALA A 505 -5.51 18.02 11.30
N VAL A 506 -6.61 17.46 10.79
CA VAL A 506 -7.26 16.27 11.39
C VAL A 506 -6.54 14.97 11.05
N LEU A 507 -6.00 14.90 9.85
CA LEU A 507 -5.07 13.92 9.33
C LEU A 507 -4.14 14.73 8.44
N TYR A 508 -2.88 14.92 8.81
CA TYR A 508 -2.00 15.77 8.03
C TYR A 508 -0.55 15.27 8.08
N PRO A 509 0.19 15.33 6.97
CA PRO A 509 1.57 14.89 6.93
C PRO A 509 2.48 15.77 7.79
N VAL A 510 3.46 15.12 8.39
CA VAL A 510 4.59 15.74 9.12
C VAL A 510 5.80 15.86 8.19
N VAL A 511 6.12 14.75 7.53
CA VAL A 511 7.20 14.65 6.55
C VAL A 511 6.76 13.79 5.37
N HIS A 512 7.32 14.06 4.20
CA HIS A 512 7.35 13.14 3.07
C HIS A 512 8.70 12.45 3.03
N ASN A 513 8.74 11.16 2.73
CA ASN A 513 9.97 10.37 2.70
C ASN A 513 10.06 9.47 1.47
N GLU A 514 11.28 9.08 1.14
CA GLU A 514 11.58 8.17 0.05
C GLU A 514 11.50 6.71 0.53
N LEU A 515 11.02 5.83 -0.31
CA LEU A 515 11.06 4.38 -0.08
C LEU A 515 12.28 3.81 -0.79
N MET A 516 13.21 3.27 0.00
CA MET A 516 14.49 2.80 -0.52
C MET A 516 14.40 1.36 -1.03
N THR A 517 14.94 1.15 -2.23
CA THR A 517 15.10 -0.17 -2.86
C THR A 517 16.57 -0.41 -3.13
N ALA A 518 17.08 -1.59 -2.78
CA ALA A 518 18.44 -2.02 -3.07
C ALA A 518 18.45 -3.16 -4.09
N TRP A 519 19.39 -3.16 -5.04
CA TRP A 519 19.57 -4.27 -5.99
C TRP A 519 21.02 -4.44 -6.40
N ASP A 520 21.33 -5.63 -6.93
CA ASP A 520 22.63 -5.95 -7.50
C ASP A 520 22.70 -5.47 -8.97
N PRO A 521 23.43 -4.38 -9.27
CA PRO A 521 23.52 -3.84 -10.64
C PRO A 521 24.30 -4.72 -11.61
N LYS A 522 25.07 -5.71 -11.11
CA LYS A 522 25.78 -6.71 -11.94
C LYS A 522 24.84 -7.82 -12.40
N ARG A 523 23.67 -7.95 -11.78
CA ARG A 523 22.69 -9.00 -12.06
C ARG A 523 21.41 -8.46 -12.66
N LEU A 524 21.04 -7.22 -12.35
CA LEU A 524 19.77 -6.61 -12.77
C LEU A 524 19.99 -5.26 -13.42
N SER A 525 19.33 -5.05 -14.54
CA SER A 525 19.17 -3.75 -15.21
C SER A 525 17.70 -3.34 -15.30
N GLY A 526 17.44 -2.11 -15.71
CA GLY A 526 16.06 -1.59 -15.84
C GLY A 526 15.31 -1.38 -14.52
N ILE A 527 15.96 -1.54 -13.36
CA ILE A 527 15.33 -1.32 -12.05
C ILE A 527 15.08 0.17 -11.83
N ARG A 528 13.87 0.46 -11.32
CA ARG A 528 13.48 1.77 -10.81
C ARG A 528 12.87 1.61 -9.42
N ALA A 529 13.40 2.34 -8.44
CA ALA A 529 12.79 2.44 -7.13
C ALA A 529 11.39 3.05 -7.28
N GLN A 530 10.40 2.40 -6.68
CA GLN A 530 9.02 2.86 -6.80
C GLN A 530 8.70 3.90 -5.70
N PRO A 531 7.87 4.91 -6.00
CA PRO A 531 7.43 5.88 -5.00
C PRO A 531 6.32 5.33 -4.09
N TYR A 532 6.06 4.04 -4.14
CA TYR A 532 5.08 3.32 -3.34
C TYR A 532 5.66 1.98 -2.84
N PRO A 533 5.11 1.38 -1.78
CA PRO A 533 5.62 0.12 -1.23
C PRO A 533 5.60 -1.02 -2.23
N GLY A 534 6.64 -1.85 -2.18
CA GLY A 534 6.83 -3.00 -3.05
C GLY A 534 7.74 -2.71 -4.25
N ILE A 535 7.82 -3.66 -5.15
CA ILE A 535 8.68 -3.61 -6.35
C ILE A 535 7.83 -3.75 -7.61
N ASN A 536 8.31 -3.14 -8.70
CA ASN A 536 7.78 -3.36 -10.04
C ASN A 536 8.93 -3.83 -10.96
N LEU A 537 8.79 -5.04 -11.49
CA LEU A 537 9.82 -5.72 -12.28
C LEU A 537 9.45 -5.82 -13.77
N LEU A 538 8.39 -5.16 -14.21
CA LEU A 538 7.88 -5.25 -15.58
C LEU A 538 8.83 -4.65 -16.65
N GLN A 539 9.82 -3.88 -16.21
CA GLN A 539 10.86 -3.31 -17.08
C GLN A 539 12.27 -3.77 -16.70
N ALA A 540 12.37 -4.58 -15.65
CA ALA A 540 13.63 -5.13 -15.20
C ALA A 540 14.03 -6.35 -16.03
N GLU A 541 15.33 -6.53 -16.21
CA GLU A 541 15.90 -7.68 -16.93
C GLU A 541 17.21 -8.12 -16.28
N TRP A 542 17.68 -9.29 -16.66
CA TRP A 542 19.03 -9.72 -16.29
C TRP A 542 20.08 -8.83 -16.98
N ALA A 543 21.07 -8.35 -16.20
CA ALA A 543 22.20 -7.57 -16.70
C ALA A 543 23.19 -8.45 -17.50
#